data_3577effeecb73a4d8043b4cb790aefec
#
_entry.id   3577effeecb73a4d8043b4cb790aefec
#
_cell.length_a   1.000
_cell.length_b   1.000
_cell.length_c   1.000
_cell.angle_alpha   90.00
_cell.angle_beta   90.00
_cell.angle_gamma   90.00
#
_symmetry.space_group_name_H-M   'P 1'
#
loop_
_entity.id
_entity.type
_entity.pdbx_description
1 polymer ?
#
loop_
_entity_poly.entity_id
_entity_poly.type
_entity_poly.pdbx_seq_one_letter_code
_entity_poly.pdbx_strand_id
1 'polypeptide(L)'
;MRASSLMFLLVLPVIVYLLAISRNYGAAIYEVLGIEDNATLLLSNFIIFCLSGAVGFWGALQVLRSLSPDIVPEDRSKFRQKAFFAFVLQAAILLFLSQADWINPYIKSIAVNAYDPRSVDWLIMVDQSFTLSPEFEVDLLRWTQNSLWQLSIVCGFLALLSIFGSSFLNSNFGFWFAVLIMILEFAFLFYFLMIAHAGFAVGLMITIRAAIFAYLGASILGLVWAFLSRLKVSLLAERIIFLIGVILIIAATIFVIQPKKEIVLVGDLSGRIGIAAGIPSHISDTVRYGDFLDSPPENPFKIRSLKSLDQAVKLLDEGRISGTLLPPDLSIKYPSVWKAKYLTPFYATMAKVCYVLGFLSILLVIVGRMTSAHPLAVLSDFFVDTLRGVPMLVIILYVGLPLAGAIKTATTGYIDIQMMTRGIAAIAIGYSAYMAEIFRAGIEAIPKGQIEASRALGMRERHIARFIVIPQAIAIVLPALGNEFIAMLKDTSLISILSIRDLTQRMREFQAQSFLAFEPFNSAALIYVLLTLIAASGVKALDNIINKSRERE
;
A
#
# COMPACT_ATOMS: atom_id res chain seq x y z
N MET A 1 14.69 -23.30 20.13
CA MET A 1 13.90 -23.73 18.95
C MET A 1 12.87 -24.75 19.38
N ARG A 2 11.67 -24.77 18.77
CA ARG A 2 10.71 -25.86 18.95
C ARG A 2 11.29 -27.13 18.31
N ALA A 3 11.01 -28.33 18.86
CA ALA A 3 11.48 -29.59 18.29
C ALA A 3 11.09 -29.76 16.81
N SER A 4 9.89 -29.31 16.44
CA SER A 4 9.42 -29.28 15.04
C SER A 4 10.28 -28.41 14.11
N SER A 5 10.73 -27.25 14.57
CA SER A 5 11.61 -26.35 13.78
C SER A 5 13.01 -26.95 13.61
N LEU A 6 13.52 -27.63 14.64
CA LEU A 6 14.79 -28.35 14.54
C LEU A 6 14.68 -29.53 13.58
N MET A 7 13.60 -30.29 13.68
CA MET A 7 13.33 -31.42 12.79
C MET A 7 13.25 -30.96 11.32
N PHE A 8 12.52 -29.87 11.06
CA PHE A 8 12.43 -29.29 9.72
C PHE A 8 13.79 -28.86 9.19
N LEU A 9 14.60 -28.14 10.00
CA LEU A 9 15.96 -27.72 9.61
C LEU A 9 16.90 -28.90 9.32
N LEU A 10 16.78 -30.01 10.04
CA LEU A 10 17.58 -31.21 9.80
C LEU A 10 17.14 -31.98 8.55
N VAL A 11 15.84 -32.00 8.27
CA VAL A 11 15.27 -32.70 7.09
C VAL A 11 15.32 -31.82 5.84
N LEU A 12 15.33 -30.48 5.98
CA LEU A 12 15.34 -29.55 4.86
C LEU A 12 16.45 -29.79 3.83
N PRO A 13 17.73 -29.99 4.21
CA PRO A 13 18.79 -30.28 3.24
C PRO A 13 18.52 -31.54 2.43
N VAL A 14 17.93 -32.57 3.04
CA VAL A 14 17.55 -33.82 2.36
C VAL A 14 16.41 -33.57 1.38
N ILE A 15 15.39 -32.82 1.80
CA ILE A 15 14.28 -32.43 0.92
C ILE A 15 14.80 -31.63 -0.27
N VAL A 16 15.60 -30.61 -0.03
CA VAL A 16 16.19 -29.74 -1.08
C VAL A 16 17.04 -30.58 -2.04
N TYR A 17 17.86 -31.50 -1.51
CA TYR A 17 18.65 -32.40 -2.32
C TYR A 17 17.79 -33.31 -3.21
N LEU A 18 16.76 -33.94 -2.65
CA LEU A 18 15.82 -34.78 -3.41
C LEU A 18 15.07 -33.99 -4.49
N LEU A 19 14.67 -32.75 -4.19
CA LEU A 19 14.02 -31.86 -5.15
C LEU A 19 14.99 -31.38 -6.24
N ALA A 20 16.22 -31.10 -5.88
CA ALA A 20 17.24 -30.61 -6.82
C ALA A 20 17.69 -31.67 -7.85
N ILE A 21 17.63 -32.98 -7.51
CA ILE A 21 17.93 -34.07 -8.45
C ILE A 21 16.87 -34.14 -9.56
N SER A 22 15.62 -33.78 -9.29
CA SER A 22 14.59 -33.75 -10.31
C SER A 22 14.67 -32.45 -11.12
N ARG A 23 14.90 -32.57 -12.42
CA ARG A 23 14.95 -31.43 -13.35
C ARG A 23 13.70 -30.53 -13.26
N ASN A 24 12.53 -31.14 -13.09
CA ASN A 24 11.25 -30.42 -13.01
C ASN A 24 11.16 -29.55 -11.75
N TYR A 25 11.65 -30.04 -10.60
CA TYR A 25 11.66 -29.25 -9.36
C TYR A 25 12.63 -28.09 -9.42
N GLY A 26 13.80 -28.25 -10.03
CA GLY A 26 14.76 -27.18 -10.25
C GLY A 26 14.15 -26.04 -11.08
N ALA A 27 13.52 -26.38 -12.20
CA ALA A 27 12.81 -25.43 -13.04
C ALA A 27 11.66 -24.74 -12.28
N ALA A 28 10.86 -25.51 -11.51
CA ALA A 28 9.75 -24.96 -10.74
C ALA A 28 10.21 -23.98 -9.65
N ILE A 29 11.30 -24.25 -8.94
CA ILE A 29 11.86 -23.33 -7.94
C ILE A 29 12.34 -22.05 -8.63
N TYR A 30 13.01 -22.17 -9.75
CA TYR A 30 13.54 -21.04 -10.52
C TYR A 30 12.42 -20.09 -10.97
N GLU A 31 11.38 -20.64 -11.58
CA GLU A 31 10.23 -19.89 -12.07
C GLU A 31 9.37 -19.28 -10.94
N VAL A 32 9.12 -20.05 -9.87
CA VAL A 32 8.34 -19.58 -8.72
C VAL A 32 9.05 -18.41 -8.01
N LEU A 33 10.37 -18.48 -7.87
CA LEU A 33 11.15 -17.35 -7.35
C LEU A 33 11.09 -16.14 -8.29
N GLY A 34 10.88 -16.35 -9.58
CA GLY A 34 10.89 -15.29 -10.59
C GLY A 34 12.30 -14.80 -10.85
N ILE A 35 13.23 -15.74 -11.04
CA ILE A 35 14.65 -15.46 -11.37
C ILE A 35 14.76 -15.32 -12.89
N GLU A 36 15.28 -14.20 -13.34
CA GLU A 36 15.52 -13.90 -14.75
C GLU A 36 16.93 -14.32 -15.20
N ASP A 37 17.17 -14.31 -16.52
CA ASP A 37 18.50 -14.47 -17.07
C ASP A 37 19.45 -13.41 -16.50
N ASN A 38 20.71 -13.76 -16.26
CA ASN A 38 21.71 -12.92 -15.61
C ASN A 38 21.43 -12.59 -14.12
N ALA A 39 20.65 -13.43 -13.41
CA ALA A 39 20.32 -13.24 -12.01
C ALA A 39 21.55 -12.96 -11.10
N THR A 40 22.70 -13.57 -11.38
CA THR A 40 23.94 -13.35 -10.62
C THR A 40 24.44 -11.92 -10.76
N LEU A 41 24.39 -11.33 -11.96
CA LEU A 41 24.77 -9.95 -12.21
C LEU A 41 23.79 -8.99 -11.54
N LEU A 42 22.48 -9.26 -11.65
CA LEU A 42 21.43 -8.44 -11.03
C LEU A 42 21.53 -8.51 -9.50
N LEU A 43 21.75 -9.69 -8.93
CA LEU A 43 21.97 -9.89 -7.51
C LEU A 43 23.22 -9.16 -6.99
N SER A 44 24.33 -9.24 -7.71
CA SER A 44 25.58 -8.55 -7.31
C SER A 44 25.38 -7.03 -7.28
N ASN A 45 24.71 -6.46 -8.28
CA ASN A 45 24.35 -5.05 -8.33
C ASN A 45 23.44 -4.65 -7.14
N PHE A 46 22.38 -5.43 -6.91
CA PHE A 46 21.49 -5.23 -5.77
C PHE A 46 22.26 -5.20 -4.44
N ILE A 47 23.15 -6.16 -4.21
CA ILE A 47 23.97 -6.23 -2.99
C ILE A 47 24.86 -5.00 -2.83
N ILE A 48 25.51 -4.54 -3.91
CA ILE A 48 26.41 -3.39 -3.84
C ILE A 48 25.64 -2.09 -3.53
N PHE A 49 24.48 -1.88 -4.14
CA PHE A 49 23.62 -0.74 -3.82
C PHE A 49 23.10 -0.78 -2.38
N CYS A 50 22.66 -1.95 -1.90
CA CYS A 50 22.26 -2.14 -0.51
C CYS A 50 23.41 -1.91 0.47
N LEU A 51 24.62 -2.39 0.13
CA LEU A 51 25.83 -2.16 0.93
C LEU A 51 26.17 -0.67 1.01
N SER A 52 26.10 0.04 -0.12
CA SER A 52 26.30 1.49 -0.16
C SER A 52 25.36 2.22 0.79
N GLY A 53 24.04 1.94 0.70
CA GLY A 53 23.03 2.53 1.58
C GLY A 53 23.21 2.15 3.06
N ALA A 54 23.57 0.90 3.36
CA ALA A 54 23.82 0.45 4.73
C ALA A 54 25.02 1.14 5.35
N VAL A 55 26.09 1.33 4.58
CA VAL A 55 27.30 2.05 5.03
C VAL A 55 26.99 3.52 5.28
N GLY A 56 26.24 4.19 4.41
CA GLY A 56 25.81 5.58 4.60
C GLY A 56 24.91 5.75 5.82
N PHE A 57 23.92 4.90 5.95
CA PHE A 57 23.03 4.89 7.12
C PHE A 57 23.80 4.67 8.44
N TRP A 58 24.74 3.73 8.44
CA TRP A 58 25.60 3.52 9.60
C TRP A 58 26.47 4.75 9.89
N GLY A 59 27.02 5.42 8.88
CA GLY A 59 27.74 6.67 9.02
C GLY A 59 26.89 7.77 9.65
N ALA A 60 25.68 7.98 9.17
CA ALA A 60 24.73 8.95 9.73
C ALA A 60 24.38 8.63 11.21
N LEU A 61 24.19 7.36 11.55
CA LEU A 61 23.99 6.92 12.94
C LEU A 61 25.19 7.26 13.82
N GLN A 62 26.43 7.13 13.33
CA GLN A 62 27.63 7.50 14.10
C GLN A 62 27.68 9.02 14.35
N VAL A 63 27.29 9.85 13.35
CA VAL A 63 27.15 11.30 13.55
C VAL A 63 26.15 11.57 14.67
N LEU A 64 24.94 11.03 14.61
CA LEU A 64 23.91 11.25 15.64
C LEU A 64 24.35 10.77 17.03
N ARG A 65 25.02 9.63 17.13
CA ARG A 65 25.62 9.16 18.39
C ARG A 65 26.62 10.16 18.93
N SER A 66 27.45 10.79 18.08
CA SER A 66 28.42 11.80 18.52
C SER A 66 27.76 13.05 19.13
N LEU A 67 26.46 13.27 18.84
CA LEU A 67 25.69 14.42 19.34
C LEU A 67 24.89 14.13 20.61
N SER A 68 24.88 12.87 21.08
CA SER A 68 24.19 12.51 22.31
C SER A 68 24.83 13.22 23.53
N PRO A 69 24.02 13.81 24.44
CA PRO A 69 24.54 14.51 25.61
C PRO A 69 25.29 13.59 26.57
N ASP A 70 24.97 12.29 26.59
CA ASP A 70 25.52 11.31 27.54
C ASP A 70 26.93 10.82 27.16
N ILE A 71 27.50 11.25 26.02
CA ILE A 71 28.79 10.74 25.53
C ILE A 71 29.94 11.67 25.90
N VAL A 72 31.00 11.07 26.47
CA VAL A 72 32.25 11.75 26.84
C VAL A 72 32.91 12.40 25.60
N PRO A 73 33.50 13.61 25.73
CA PRO A 73 34.10 14.33 24.60
C PRO A 73 35.12 13.55 23.76
N GLU A 74 35.92 12.69 24.41
CA GLU A 74 36.90 11.84 23.72
C GLU A 74 36.26 10.81 22.79
N ASP A 75 35.13 10.22 23.19
CA ASP A 75 34.43 9.23 22.37
C ASP A 75 33.67 9.88 21.23
N ARG A 76 33.27 11.15 21.34
CA ARG A 76 32.66 11.90 20.24
C ARG A 76 33.56 11.96 19.00
N SER A 77 34.87 12.16 19.22
CA SER A 77 35.87 12.15 18.14
C SER A 77 35.92 10.79 17.43
N LYS A 78 35.91 9.69 18.20
CA LYS A 78 35.90 8.32 17.61
C LYS A 78 34.66 8.03 16.78
N PHE A 79 33.48 8.47 17.21
CA PHE A 79 32.26 8.31 16.44
C PHE A 79 32.30 9.11 15.14
N ARG A 80 32.82 10.33 15.16
CA ARG A 80 32.99 11.17 13.96
C ARG A 80 34.01 10.59 12.98
N GLN A 81 35.10 10.03 13.46
CA GLN A 81 36.06 9.30 12.61
C GLN A 81 35.40 8.10 11.94
N LYS A 82 34.60 7.32 12.67
CA LYS A 82 33.83 6.20 12.08
C LYS A 82 32.87 6.67 11.00
N ALA A 83 32.17 7.79 11.24
CA ALA A 83 31.29 8.40 10.24
C ALA A 83 32.05 8.86 9.00
N PHE A 84 33.23 9.48 9.17
CA PHE A 84 34.10 9.88 8.07
C PHE A 84 34.45 8.69 7.17
N PHE A 85 34.96 7.60 7.75
CA PHE A 85 35.32 6.41 6.97
C PHE A 85 34.11 5.79 6.29
N ALA A 86 32.92 5.79 6.92
CA ALA A 86 31.70 5.30 6.32
C ALA A 86 31.32 6.12 5.07
N PHE A 87 31.27 7.45 5.18
CA PHE A 87 30.91 8.30 4.06
C PHE A 87 31.98 8.31 2.96
N VAL A 88 33.26 8.19 3.29
CA VAL A 88 34.34 8.00 2.29
C VAL A 88 34.15 6.68 1.54
N LEU A 89 33.87 5.59 2.24
CA LEU A 89 33.62 4.29 1.62
C LEU A 89 32.37 4.35 0.73
N GLN A 90 31.27 4.95 1.21
CA GLN A 90 30.07 5.14 0.40
C GLN A 90 30.34 5.99 -0.85
N ALA A 91 31.06 7.11 -0.71
CA ALA A 91 31.47 7.96 -1.83
C ALA A 91 32.29 7.18 -2.86
N ALA A 92 33.23 6.36 -2.41
CA ALA A 92 34.05 5.52 -3.30
C ALA A 92 33.20 4.47 -4.04
N ILE A 93 32.25 3.81 -3.37
CA ILE A 93 31.32 2.86 -4.00
C ILE A 93 30.48 3.57 -5.05
N LEU A 94 29.86 4.71 -4.72
CA LEU A 94 29.00 5.45 -5.65
C LEU A 94 29.79 5.99 -6.85
N LEU A 95 31.02 6.48 -6.63
CA LEU A 95 31.90 6.92 -7.69
C LEU A 95 32.27 5.76 -8.61
N PHE A 96 32.60 4.60 -8.06
CA PHE A 96 32.88 3.40 -8.84
C PHE A 96 31.66 2.98 -9.68
N LEU A 97 30.48 2.96 -9.09
CA LEU A 97 29.23 2.63 -9.78
C LEU A 97 28.90 3.65 -10.89
N SER A 98 29.22 4.93 -10.71
CA SER A 98 28.96 5.95 -11.74
C SER A 98 29.78 5.77 -13.02
N GLN A 99 30.89 5.04 -12.95
CA GLN A 99 31.78 4.74 -14.09
C GLN A 99 31.59 3.32 -14.65
N ALA A 100 30.70 2.53 -14.04
CA ALA A 100 30.58 1.11 -14.34
C ALA A 100 29.43 0.83 -15.32
N ASP A 101 29.75 0.36 -16.53
CA ASP A 101 28.72 -0.01 -17.52
C ASP A 101 27.98 -1.31 -17.17
N TRP A 102 28.56 -2.14 -16.33
CA TRP A 102 27.93 -3.41 -15.90
C TRP A 102 26.71 -3.23 -15.00
N ILE A 103 26.44 -2.02 -14.49
CA ILE A 103 25.20 -1.71 -13.76
C ILE A 103 24.00 -1.47 -14.71
N ASN A 104 24.26 -1.18 -15.99
CA ASN A 104 23.24 -0.79 -16.96
C ASN A 104 22.09 -1.81 -17.07
N PRO A 105 22.33 -3.14 -17.16
CA PRO A 105 21.25 -4.13 -17.19
C PRO A 105 20.34 -4.07 -15.94
N TYR A 106 20.93 -3.83 -14.77
CA TYR A 106 20.18 -3.70 -13.52
C TYR A 106 19.29 -2.44 -13.51
N ILE A 107 19.82 -1.31 -13.93
CA ILE A 107 19.06 -0.05 -14.03
C ILE A 107 17.91 -0.18 -15.03
N LYS A 108 18.14 -0.79 -16.20
CA LYS A 108 17.10 -1.07 -17.19
C LYS A 108 16.01 -1.98 -16.62
N SER A 109 16.40 -3.05 -15.94
CA SER A 109 15.47 -3.99 -15.33
C SER A 109 14.58 -3.31 -14.25
N ILE A 110 15.16 -2.43 -13.43
CA ILE A 110 14.38 -1.62 -12.49
C ILE A 110 13.36 -0.76 -13.23
N ALA A 111 13.74 -0.03 -14.26
CA ALA A 111 12.86 0.87 -14.99
C ALA A 111 11.69 0.11 -15.65
N VAL A 112 11.97 -1.01 -16.32
CA VAL A 112 10.93 -1.86 -16.94
C VAL A 112 9.93 -2.39 -15.93
N ASN A 113 10.38 -2.78 -14.73
CA ASN A 113 9.51 -3.37 -13.72
C ASN A 113 8.87 -2.35 -12.75
N ALA A 114 9.33 -1.09 -12.75
CA ALA A 114 8.81 -0.05 -11.85
C ALA A 114 7.48 0.54 -12.31
N TYR A 115 7.16 0.47 -13.62
CA TYR A 115 6.01 1.15 -14.21
C TYR A 115 5.05 0.17 -14.91
N ASP A 116 3.76 0.50 -14.90
CA ASP A 116 2.78 -0.20 -15.74
C ASP A 116 3.02 0.20 -17.20
N PRO A 117 3.23 -0.76 -18.12
CA PRO A 117 3.43 -0.48 -19.54
C PRO A 117 2.35 0.36 -20.20
N ARG A 118 1.14 0.35 -19.63
CA ARG A 118 0.01 1.15 -20.14
C ARG A 118 0.01 2.60 -19.68
N SER A 119 0.85 2.94 -18.72
CA SER A 119 0.89 4.28 -18.11
C SER A 119 1.98 5.17 -18.68
N VAL A 120 2.88 4.63 -19.48
CA VAL A 120 4.07 5.34 -19.99
C VAL A 120 4.34 4.99 -21.45
N ASP A 121 4.70 5.98 -22.26
CA ASP A 121 4.92 5.83 -23.70
C ASP A 121 6.33 5.30 -24.05
N TRP A 122 7.26 5.34 -23.11
CA TRP A 122 8.64 4.91 -23.32
C TRP A 122 8.89 3.42 -23.07
N LEU A 123 7.87 2.65 -22.61
CA LEU A 123 7.89 1.19 -22.58
C LEU A 123 7.26 0.66 -23.87
N ILE A 124 8.07 0.05 -24.71
CA ILE A 124 7.67 -0.53 -26.00
C ILE A 124 7.66 -2.05 -25.92
N MET A 125 6.72 -2.68 -26.63
CA MET A 125 6.64 -4.14 -26.72
C MET A 125 7.51 -4.62 -27.90
N VAL A 126 8.55 -5.42 -27.62
CA VAL A 126 9.41 -6.08 -28.60
C VAL A 126 9.43 -7.57 -28.28
N ASP A 127 9.15 -8.42 -29.25
CA ASP A 127 9.19 -9.89 -29.12
C ASP A 127 8.49 -10.43 -27.86
N GLN A 128 7.28 -9.93 -27.59
CA GLN A 128 6.44 -10.29 -26.42
C GLN A 128 7.00 -9.85 -25.05
N SER A 129 8.09 -9.09 -25.02
CA SER A 129 8.67 -8.48 -23.81
C SER A 129 8.59 -6.95 -23.86
N PHE A 130 8.47 -6.32 -22.68
CA PHE A 130 8.56 -4.86 -22.59
C PHE A 130 10.02 -4.44 -22.47
N THR A 131 10.41 -3.48 -23.32
CA THR A 131 11.75 -2.89 -23.33
C THR A 131 11.66 -1.37 -23.31
N LEU A 132 12.75 -0.70 -22.93
CA LEU A 132 12.82 0.76 -22.97
C LEU A 132 12.98 1.24 -24.43
N SER A 133 12.35 2.37 -24.75
CA SER A 133 12.63 3.04 -26.02
C SER A 133 14.09 3.47 -26.07
N PRO A 134 14.77 3.39 -27.24
CA PRO A 134 16.22 3.68 -27.34
C PRO A 134 16.60 5.07 -26.83
N GLU A 135 15.75 6.08 -27.07
CA GLU A 135 15.99 7.45 -26.62
C GLU A 135 15.94 7.56 -25.09
N PHE A 136 14.88 7.00 -24.48
CA PHE A 136 14.71 7.00 -23.03
C PHE A 136 15.81 6.19 -22.31
N GLU A 137 16.23 5.08 -22.90
CA GLU A 137 17.31 4.25 -22.36
C GLU A 137 18.61 5.04 -22.19
N VAL A 138 19.04 5.76 -23.23
CA VAL A 138 20.26 6.58 -23.20
C VAL A 138 20.15 7.68 -22.15
N ASP A 139 19.01 8.36 -22.09
CA ASP A 139 18.79 9.44 -21.12
C ASP A 139 18.75 8.92 -19.69
N LEU A 140 18.08 7.80 -19.44
CA LEU A 140 18.02 7.14 -18.13
C LEU A 140 19.42 6.74 -17.62
N LEU A 141 20.23 6.13 -18.47
CA LEU A 141 21.57 5.69 -18.09
C LEU A 141 22.47 6.89 -17.79
N ARG A 142 22.44 7.92 -18.64
CA ARG A 142 23.18 9.17 -18.42
C ARG A 142 22.75 9.87 -17.15
N TRP A 143 21.45 9.97 -16.92
CA TRP A 143 20.89 10.57 -15.69
C TRP A 143 21.34 9.78 -14.45
N THR A 144 21.29 8.46 -14.50
CA THR A 144 21.70 7.59 -13.38
C THR A 144 23.18 7.75 -13.07
N GLN A 145 24.05 7.70 -14.08
CA GLN A 145 25.50 7.89 -13.91
C GLN A 145 25.82 9.26 -13.31
N ASN A 146 25.21 10.32 -13.83
CA ASN A 146 25.36 11.68 -13.29
C ASN A 146 24.87 11.79 -11.84
N SER A 147 23.73 11.18 -11.53
CA SER A 147 23.18 11.20 -10.17
C SER A 147 24.06 10.46 -9.16
N LEU A 148 24.61 9.30 -9.54
CA LEU A 148 25.55 8.55 -8.69
C LEU A 148 26.85 9.34 -8.46
N TRP A 149 27.36 10.02 -9.49
CA TRP A 149 28.51 10.91 -9.37
C TRP A 149 28.24 12.08 -8.42
N GLN A 150 27.10 12.75 -8.57
CA GLN A 150 26.70 13.86 -7.67
C GLN A 150 26.52 13.37 -6.22
N LEU A 151 25.88 12.22 -6.01
CA LEU A 151 25.72 11.62 -4.69
C LEU A 151 27.08 11.27 -4.07
N SER A 152 28.05 10.79 -4.86
CA SER A 152 29.41 10.56 -4.40
C SER A 152 30.05 11.83 -3.85
N ILE A 153 29.90 12.97 -4.55
CA ILE A 153 30.39 14.28 -4.07
C ILE A 153 29.72 14.68 -2.75
N VAL A 154 28.39 14.50 -2.66
CA VAL A 154 27.65 14.81 -1.43
C VAL A 154 28.16 13.96 -0.26
N CYS A 155 28.38 12.65 -0.46
CA CYS A 155 28.93 11.77 0.57
C CYS A 155 30.36 12.19 0.96
N GLY A 156 31.20 12.61 -0.01
CA GLY A 156 32.52 13.18 0.27
C GLY A 156 32.45 14.45 1.12
N PHE A 157 31.48 15.34 0.83
CA PHE A 157 31.22 16.53 1.65
C PHE A 157 30.76 16.15 3.07
N LEU A 158 29.86 15.17 3.21
CA LEU A 158 29.41 14.66 4.52
C LEU A 158 30.56 14.04 5.32
N ALA A 159 31.47 13.37 4.65
CA ALA A 159 32.70 12.87 5.27
C ALA A 159 33.53 14.03 5.87
N LEU A 160 33.82 15.05 5.10
CA LEU A 160 34.56 16.23 5.58
C LEU A 160 33.81 16.94 6.71
N LEU A 161 32.51 17.12 6.58
CA LEU A 161 31.66 17.74 7.59
C LEU A 161 31.70 16.98 8.91
N SER A 162 31.78 15.64 8.88
CA SER A 162 31.82 14.81 10.09
C SER A 162 33.06 15.07 10.95
N ILE A 163 34.20 15.45 10.35
CA ILE A 163 35.45 15.76 11.07
C ILE A 163 35.57 17.25 11.36
N PHE A 164 35.45 18.08 10.30
CA PHE A 164 35.72 19.52 10.39
C PHE A 164 34.52 20.35 10.82
N GLY A 165 33.29 19.82 10.66
CA GLY A 165 32.04 20.51 10.96
C GLY A 165 31.58 20.44 12.42
N SER A 166 32.49 20.28 13.37
CA SER A 166 32.12 20.06 14.78
C SER A 166 31.28 21.18 15.39
N SER A 167 31.57 22.43 15.06
CA SER A 167 30.80 23.59 15.52
C SER A 167 29.37 23.61 14.93
N PHE A 168 29.24 23.30 13.64
CA PHE A 168 27.95 23.22 12.96
C PHE A 168 27.10 22.07 13.51
N LEU A 169 27.66 20.86 13.60
CA LEU A 169 26.94 19.68 14.05
C LEU A 169 26.45 19.81 15.50
N ASN A 170 27.16 20.50 16.37
CA ASN A 170 26.73 20.73 17.75
C ASN A 170 25.61 21.78 17.89
N SER A 171 25.24 22.47 16.82
CA SER A 171 24.10 23.40 16.82
C SER A 171 22.77 22.64 16.70
N ASN A 172 21.67 23.28 17.13
CA ASN A 172 20.33 22.73 16.93
C ASN A 172 20.01 22.45 15.46
N PHE A 173 20.49 23.29 14.56
CA PHE A 173 20.32 23.08 13.12
C PHE A 173 21.13 21.90 12.63
N GLY A 174 22.39 21.74 13.08
CA GLY A 174 23.23 20.61 12.74
C GLY A 174 22.67 19.27 13.23
N PHE A 175 22.03 19.24 14.39
CA PHE A 175 21.33 18.06 14.88
C PHE A 175 20.20 17.63 13.92
N TRP A 176 19.32 18.56 13.55
CA TRP A 176 18.22 18.24 12.62
C TRP A 176 18.72 17.90 11.22
N PHE A 177 19.82 18.51 10.79
CA PHE A 177 20.50 18.14 9.55
C PHE A 177 21.02 16.71 9.60
N ALA A 178 21.64 16.29 10.69
CA ALA A 178 22.10 14.90 10.86
C ALA A 178 20.95 13.89 10.89
N VAL A 179 19.80 14.26 11.49
CA VAL A 179 18.57 13.45 11.45
C VAL A 179 18.04 13.34 10.02
N LEU A 180 18.03 14.43 9.27
CA LEU A 180 17.59 14.43 7.85
C LEU A 180 18.48 13.52 7.01
N ILE A 181 19.80 13.59 7.15
CA ILE A 181 20.74 12.70 6.42
C ILE A 181 20.47 11.25 6.79
N MET A 182 20.26 10.93 8.06
CA MET A 182 19.93 9.56 8.48
C MET A 182 18.64 9.07 7.82
N ILE A 183 17.62 9.91 7.72
CA ILE A 183 16.35 9.58 7.05
C ILE A 183 16.57 9.36 5.55
N LEU A 184 17.37 10.19 4.89
CA LEU A 184 17.67 10.06 3.46
C LEU A 184 18.48 8.78 3.16
N GLU A 185 19.49 8.48 3.97
CA GLU A 185 20.28 7.23 3.83
C GLU A 185 19.41 5.99 4.10
N PHE A 186 18.53 6.05 5.09
CA PHE A 186 17.55 5.00 5.32
C PHE A 186 16.61 4.84 4.14
N ALA A 187 16.10 5.94 3.58
CA ALA A 187 15.21 5.90 2.42
C ALA A 187 15.91 5.32 1.18
N PHE A 188 17.19 5.67 0.96
CA PHE A 188 18.01 5.09 -0.10
C PHE A 188 18.17 3.57 0.07
N LEU A 189 18.57 3.11 1.24
CA LEU A 189 18.68 1.68 1.56
C LEU A 189 17.34 0.97 1.41
N PHE A 190 16.27 1.56 1.93
CA PHE A 190 14.92 1.01 1.88
C PHE A 190 14.39 0.90 0.44
N TYR A 191 14.70 1.90 -0.41
CA TYR A 191 14.34 1.86 -1.82
C TYR A 191 14.96 0.65 -2.53
N PHE A 192 16.25 0.41 -2.36
CA PHE A 192 16.89 -0.75 -2.97
C PHE A 192 16.36 -2.06 -2.38
N LEU A 193 16.20 -2.16 -1.08
CA LEU A 193 15.68 -3.38 -0.45
C LEU A 193 14.24 -3.71 -0.87
N MET A 194 13.37 -2.69 -1.01
CA MET A 194 11.94 -2.92 -1.17
C MET A 194 11.41 -2.72 -2.59
N ILE A 195 12.07 -1.92 -3.41
CA ILE A 195 11.56 -1.51 -4.72
C ILE A 195 12.48 -1.97 -5.86
N ALA A 196 13.77 -1.75 -5.74
CA ALA A 196 14.74 -1.93 -6.81
C ALA A 196 15.31 -3.37 -6.90
N HIS A 197 14.48 -4.39 -6.74
CA HIS A 197 14.86 -5.82 -6.80
C HIS A 197 14.54 -6.47 -8.16
N ALA A 198 14.33 -5.66 -9.18
CA ALA A 198 13.91 -6.12 -10.50
C ALA A 198 14.88 -7.13 -11.12
N GLY A 199 14.36 -8.13 -11.81
CA GLY A 199 15.11 -9.19 -12.49
C GLY A 199 15.77 -10.23 -11.57
N PHE A 200 15.59 -10.10 -10.27
CA PHE A 200 16.19 -10.97 -9.27
C PHE A 200 15.13 -11.40 -8.25
N ALA A 201 14.81 -12.68 -8.21
CA ALA A 201 13.84 -13.27 -7.28
C ALA A 201 12.52 -12.47 -7.14
N VAL A 202 11.97 -12.01 -8.27
CA VAL A 202 10.85 -11.05 -8.32
C VAL A 202 9.62 -11.56 -7.55
N GLY A 203 9.25 -12.82 -7.68
CA GLY A 203 8.11 -13.38 -6.97
C GLY A 203 8.28 -13.34 -5.45
N LEU A 204 9.46 -13.70 -4.96
CA LEU A 204 9.83 -13.64 -3.54
C LEU A 204 9.81 -12.21 -3.01
N MET A 205 10.42 -11.29 -3.74
CA MET A 205 10.54 -9.89 -3.33
C MET A 205 9.19 -9.17 -3.32
N ILE A 206 8.30 -9.47 -4.28
CA ILE A 206 6.93 -8.94 -4.28
C ILE A 206 6.17 -9.42 -3.04
N THR A 207 6.29 -10.70 -2.66
CA THR A 207 5.68 -11.24 -1.45
C THR A 207 6.19 -10.54 -0.19
N ILE A 208 7.52 -10.39 -0.05
CA ILE A 208 8.13 -9.71 1.10
C ILE A 208 7.72 -8.24 1.14
N ARG A 209 7.78 -7.54 0.01
CA ARG A 209 7.38 -6.14 -0.12
C ARG A 209 5.93 -5.95 0.29
N ALA A 210 5.02 -6.80 -0.22
CA ALA A 210 3.61 -6.74 0.14
C ALA A 210 3.40 -6.92 1.65
N ALA A 211 4.07 -7.91 2.27
CA ALA A 211 3.97 -8.15 3.70
C ALA A 211 4.47 -6.96 4.52
N ILE A 212 5.63 -6.39 4.21
CA ILE A 212 6.20 -5.28 4.97
C ILE A 212 5.32 -4.02 4.87
N PHE A 213 4.93 -3.61 3.66
CA PHE A 213 4.11 -2.41 3.50
C PHE A 213 2.71 -2.59 4.08
N ALA A 214 2.10 -3.77 3.92
CA ALA A 214 0.81 -4.07 4.54
C ALA A 214 0.91 -4.07 6.07
N TYR A 215 1.98 -4.64 6.63
CA TYR A 215 2.21 -4.66 8.07
C TYR A 215 2.40 -3.25 8.66
N LEU A 216 3.18 -2.40 8.01
CA LEU A 216 3.35 -1.00 8.42
C LEU A 216 2.01 -0.25 8.35
N GLY A 217 1.27 -0.40 7.25
CA GLY A 217 -0.04 0.21 7.10
C GLY A 217 -1.04 -0.29 8.14
N ALA A 218 -1.10 -1.60 8.37
CA ALA A 218 -1.96 -2.21 9.39
C ALA A 218 -1.61 -1.74 10.80
N SER A 219 -0.32 -1.64 11.13
CA SER A 219 0.14 -1.17 12.45
C SER A 219 -0.25 0.29 12.69
N ILE A 220 -0.08 1.17 11.70
CA ILE A 220 -0.46 2.58 11.81
C ILE A 220 -1.98 2.71 11.96
N LEU A 221 -2.76 2.05 11.10
CA LEU A 221 -4.22 2.08 11.17
C LEU A 221 -4.73 1.44 12.46
N GLY A 222 -4.17 0.31 12.88
CA GLY A 222 -4.52 -0.38 14.12
C GLY A 222 -4.26 0.49 15.35
N LEU A 223 -3.13 1.21 15.37
CA LEU A 223 -2.83 2.16 16.44
C LEU A 223 -3.87 3.32 16.48
N VAL A 224 -4.27 3.84 15.30
CA VAL A 224 -5.32 4.86 15.21
C VAL A 224 -6.64 4.33 15.79
N TRP A 225 -7.07 3.13 15.39
CA TRP A 225 -8.30 2.51 15.93
C TRP A 225 -8.22 2.27 17.44
N ALA A 226 -7.10 1.71 17.92
CA ALA A 226 -6.89 1.51 19.36
C ALA A 226 -6.91 2.82 20.17
N PHE A 227 -6.42 3.91 19.58
CA PHE A 227 -6.48 5.24 20.20
C PHE A 227 -7.91 5.79 20.21
N LEU A 228 -8.63 5.68 19.08
CA LEU A 228 -10.01 6.17 18.97
C LEU A 228 -10.95 5.44 19.91
N SER A 229 -10.81 4.12 20.10
CA SER A 229 -11.63 3.34 21.02
C SER A 229 -11.48 3.75 22.51
N ARG A 230 -10.42 4.48 22.85
CA ARG A 230 -10.12 4.94 24.23
C ARG A 230 -10.46 6.39 24.49
N LEU A 231 -11.05 7.09 23.54
CA LEU A 231 -11.45 8.47 23.73
C LEU A 231 -12.50 8.58 24.84
N LYS A 232 -12.26 9.47 25.78
CA LYS A 232 -13.21 9.76 26.85
C LYS A 232 -14.40 10.54 26.31
N VAL A 233 -15.57 10.31 26.87
CA VAL A 233 -16.79 11.04 26.54
C VAL A 233 -16.56 12.55 26.67
N SER A 234 -16.93 13.30 25.65
CA SER A 234 -16.81 14.75 25.59
C SER A 234 -18.06 15.36 24.98
N LEU A 235 -18.79 16.13 25.76
CA LEU A 235 -20.00 16.85 25.32
C LEU A 235 -19.69 17.79 24.13
N LEU A 236 -18.48 18.36 24.08
CA LEU A 236 -18.07 19.22 22.98
C LEU A 236 -17.92 18.40 21.68
N ALA A 237 -17.25 17.25 21.75
CA ALA A 237 -17.08 16.38 20.60
C ALA A 237 -18.41 15.84 20.07
N GLU A 238 -19.31 15.43 20.97
CA GLU A 238 -20.67 15.01 20.60
C GLU A 238 -21.42 16.11 19.83
N ARG A 239 -21.40 17.34 20.36
CA ARG A 239 -22.05 18.49 19.71
C ARG A 239 -21.45 18.80 18.35
N ILE A 240 -20.13 18.74 18.22
CA ILE A 240 -19.45 18.99 16.96
C ILE A 240 -19.83 17.92 15.94
N ILE A 241 -19.76 16.62 16.30
CA ILE A 241 -20.09 15.51 15.39
C ILE A 241 -21.56 15.55 14.98
N PHE A 242 -22.47 15.87 15.91
CA PHE A 242 -23.89 16.07 15.61
C PHE A 242 -24.11 17.24 14.65
N LEU A 243 -23.46 18.38 14.90
CA LEU A 243 -23.56 19.54 14.02
C LEU A 243 -23.03 19.26 12.61
N ILE A 244 -21.89 18.55 12.50
CA ILE A 244 -21.37 18.08 11.21
C ILE A 244 -22.40 17.21 10.50
N GLY A 245 -23.05 16.28 11.22
CA GLY A 245 -24.10 15.43 10.67
C GLY A 245 -25.28 16.24 10.11
N VAL A 246 -25.75 17.24 10.84
CA VAL A 246 -26.83 18.15 10.40
C VAL A 246 -26.40 18.96 9.19
N ILE A 247 -25.19 19.53 9.19
CA ILE A 247 -24.65 20.30 8.05
C ILE A 247 -24.57 19.44 6.80
N LEU A 248 -24.10 18.19 6.93
CA LEU A 248 -24.03 17.25 5.80
C LEU A 248 -25.41 16.90 5.23
N ILE A 249 -26.42 16.73 6.08
CA ILE A 249 -27.81 16.48 5.63
C ILE A 249 -28.37 17.71 4.90
N ILE A 250 -28.11 18.90 5.42
CA ILE A 250 -28.52 20.16 4.75
C ILE A 250 -27.81 20.27 3.38
N ALA A 251 -26.50 20.04 3.33
CA ALA A 251 -25.74 20.07 2.09
C ALA A 251 -26.27 19.02 1.08
N ALA A 252 -26.57 17.82 1.54
CA ALA A 252 -27.19 16.78 0.71
C ALA A 252 -28.53 17.23 0.12
N THR A 253 -29.36 17.88 0.93
CA THR A 253 -30.66 18.42 0.49
C THR A 253 -30.45 19.52 -0.56
N ILE A 254 -29.48 20.41 -0.37
CA ILE A 254 -29.12 21.44 -1.36
C ILE A 254 -28.68 20.80 -2.67
N PHE A 255 -27.89 19.72 -2.63
CA PHE A 255 -27.49 19.00 -3.86
C PHE A 255 -28.67 18.36 -4.57
N VAL A 256 -29.66 17.83 -3.86
CA VAL A 256 -30.87 17.22 -4.47
C VAL A 256 -31.76 18.27 -5.14
N ILE A 257 -31.81 19.49 -4.63
CA ILE A 257 -32.64 20.60 -5.14
C ILE A 257 -32.02 21.23 -6.41
N GLN A 258 -30.77 20.94 -6.74
CA GLN A 258 -30.11 21.48 -7.94
C GLN A 258 -30.94 21.21 -9.22
N PRO A 259 -30.85 22.11 -10.24
CA PRO A 259 -31.58 21.98 -11.49
C PRO A 259 -31.34 20.63 -12.16
N LYS A 260 -32.43 19.91 -12.44
CA LYS A 260 -32.36 18.63 -13.16
C LYS A 260 -32.14 18.87 -14.65
N LYS A 261 -31.22 18.15 -15.25
CA LYS A 261 -31.03 18.12 -16.71
C LYS A 261 -32.13 17.28 -17.34
N GLU A 262 -32.64 17.74 -18.47
CA GLU A 262 -33.59 16.97 -19.30
C GLU A 262 -32.81 16.19 -20.35
N ILE A 263 -33.25 14.96 -20.60
CA ILE A 263 -32.73 14.10 -21.67
C ILE A 263 -33.90 13.47 -22.40
N VAL A 264 -33.75 13.31 -23.70
CA VAL A 264 -34.76 12.80 -24.60
C VAL A 264 -34.27 11.54 -25.28
N LEU A 265 -35.02 10.45 -25.20
CA LEU A 265 -34.79 9.26 -26.00
C LEU A 265 -35.39 9.50 -27.38
N VAL A 266 -34.54 9.42 -28.39
CA VAL A 266 -34.90 9.63 -29.79
C VAL A 266 -34.66 8.38 -30.64
N GLY A 267 -35.39 8.20 -31.73
CA GLY A 267 -35.26 7.08 -32.65
C GLY A 267 -36.46 6.16 -32.67
N ASP A 268 -36.36 5.00 -33.34
CA ASP A 268 -37.46 4.06 -33.55
C ASP A 268 -37.43 2.80 -32.66
N LEU A 269 -36.41 2.63 -31.86
CA LEU A 269 -36.18 1.51 -30.91
C LEU A 269 -36.11 0.11 -31.56
N SER A 270 -36.05 0.01 -32.88
CA SER A 270 -36.09 -1.28 -33.60
C SER A 270 -34.79 -2.08 -33.51
N GLY A 271 -33.69 -1.45 -33.07
CA GLY A 271 -32.36 -2.06 -33.04
C GLY A 271 -31.56 -1.77 -31.77
N ARG A 272 -30.29 -1.41 -31.95
CA ARG A 272 -29.40 -1.07 -30.82
C ARG A 272 -29.58 0.37 -30.40
N ILE A 273 -29.73 0.60 -29.09
CA ILE A 273 -29.81 1.94 -28.51
C ILE A 273 -28.44 2.36 -28.01
N GLY A 274 -27.95 3.52 -28.46
CA GLY A 274 -26.70 4.11 -28.02
C GLY A 274 -26.87 4.90 -26.73
N ILE A 275 -26.00 4.68 -25.73
CA ILE A 275 -25.99 5.46 -24.49
C ILE A 275 -24.60 6.04 -24.31
N ALA A 276 -24.52 7.37 -24.31
CA ALA A 276 -23.26 8.09 -24.11
C ALA A 276 -22.80 8.04 -22.66
N ALA A 277 -21.48 8.13 -22.44
CA ALA A 277 -20.90 8.24 -21.10
C ALA A 277 -21.46 9.47 -20.35
N GLY A 278 -21.66 9.33 -19.03
CA GLY A 278 -22.19 10.41 -18.17
C GLY A 278 -23.71 10.38 -17.97
N ILE A 279 -24.44 9.46 -18.62
CA ILE A 279 -25.86 9.23 -18.35
C ILE A 279 -25.98 8.31 -17.13
N PRO A 280 -26.82 8.64 -16.12
CA PRO A 280 -26.99 7.83 -14.92
C PRO A 280 -27.50 6.42 -15.25
N SER A 281 -27.01 5.42 -14.46
CA SER A 281 -27.35 4.01 -14.67
C SER A 281 -28.85 3.75 -14.61
N HIS A 282 -29.59 4.41 -13.70
CA HIS A 282 -31.04 4.22 -13.59
C HIS A 282 -31.78 4.61 -14.89
N ILE A 283 -31.35 5.66 -15.61
CA ILE A 283 -31.92 6.02 -16.91
C ILE A 283 -31.53 4.98 -17.98
N SER A 284 -30.27 4.55 -17.94
CA SER A 284 -29.79 3.49 -18.84
C SER A 284 -30.57 2.18 -18.63
N ASP A 285 -30.87 1.85 -17.38
CA ASP A 285 -31.60 0.64 -17.01
C ASP A 285 -33.09 0.77 -17.39
N THR A 286 -33.73 1.93 -17.15
CA THR A 286 -35.10 2.22 -17.61
C THR A 286 -35.20 2.06 -19.13
N VAL A 287 -34.21 2.55 -19.88
CA VAL A 287 -34.19 2.37 -21.33
C VAL A 287 -33.93 0.92 -21.73
N ARG A 288 -33.02 0.23 -21.05
CA ARG A 288 -32.68 -1.17 -21.31
C ARG A 288 -33.87 -2.11 -21.14
N TYR A 289 -34.61 -1.95 -20.06
CA TYR A 289 -35.72 -2.83 -19.73
C TYR A 289 -37.07 -2.35 -20.33
N GLY A 290 -37.09 -1.15 -20.92
CA GLY A 290 -38.29 -0.61 -21.51
C GLY A 290 -39.34 -0.15 -20.50
N ASP A 291 -38.94 0.14 -19.24
CA ASP A 291 -39.85 0.54 -18.14
C ASP A 291 -40.59 1.87 -18.41
N PHE A 292 -40.27 2.56 -19.49
CA PHE A 292 -40.92 3.77 -19.93
C PHE A 292 -42.09 3.50 -20.89
N LEU A 293 -42.31 2.25 -21.28
CA LEU A 293 -43.41 1.81 -22.15
C LEU A 293 -44.54 1.22 -21.30
N ASP A 294 -45.77 1.38 -21.75
CA ASP A 294 -46.95 0.79 -21.09
C ASP A 294 -46.86 -0.74 -21.01
N SER A 295 -46.19 -1.35 -21.98
CA SER A 295 -45.90 -2.79 -22.04
C SER A 295 -44.41 -3.00 -22.28
N PRO A 296 -43.62 -3.29 -21.24
CA PRO A 296 -42.20 -3.59 -21.42
C PRO A 296 -41.97 -4.79 -22.34
N PRO A 297 -40.93 -4.77 -23.18
CA PRO A 297 -40.64 -5.88 -24.09
C PRO A 297 -40.19 -7.12 -23.32
N GLU A 298 -40.52 -8.32 -23.82
CA GLU A 298 -40.08 -9.60 -23.19
C GLU A 298 -38.55 -9.70 -23.10
N ASN A 299 -37.81 -9.12 -24.02
CA ASN A 299 -36.36 -9.09 -24.04
C ASN A 299 -35.83 -7.67 -23.87
N PRO A 300 -34.80 -7.43 -23.03
CA PRO A 300 -34.20 -6.13 -22.88
C PRO A 300 -33.65 -5.56 -24.20
N PHE A 301 -33.76 -4.25 -24.38
CA PHE A 301 -33.15 -3.57 -25.51
C PHE A 301 -31.64 -3.74 -25.54
N LYS A 302 -31.04 -3.91 -26.70
CA LYS A 302 -29.59 -4.04 -26.87
C LYS A 302 -28.95 -2.67 -26.75
N ILE A 303 -28.24 -2.44 -25.64
CA ILE A 303 -27.54 -1.18 -25.37
C ILE A 303 -26.12 -1.22 -25.93
N ARG A 304 -25.71 -0.13 -26.57
CA ARG A 304 -24.33 0.15 -26.99
C ARG A 304 -23.79 1.33 -26.22
N SER A 305 -22.76 1.12 -25.39
CA SER A 305 -22.06 2.20 -24.69
C SER A 305 -21.22 3.01 -25.68
N LEU A 306 -21.32 4.34 -25.59
CA LEU A 306 -20.63 5.30 -26.47
C LEU A 306 -19.77 6.24 -25.63
N LYS A 307 -18.66 6.71 -26.19
CA LYS A 307 -17.71 7.57 -25.47
C LYS A 307 -18.19 9.02 -25.32
N SER A 308 -18.97 9.53 -26.29
CA SER A 308 -19.44 10.92 -26.31
C SER A 308 -20.82 11.06 -26.97
N LEU A 309 -21.47 12.21 -26.72
CA LEU A 309 -22.73 12.57 -27.38
C LEU A 309 -22.56 12.77 -28.89
N ASP A 310 -21.43 13.33 -29.34
CA ASP A 310 -21.15 13.52 -30.77
C ASP A 310 -21.07 12.17 -31.50
N GLN A 311 -20.47 11.18 -30.86
CA GLN A 311 -20.46 9.81 -31.39
C GLN A 311 -21.85 9.21 -31.46
N ALA A 312 -22.73 9.54 -30.50
CA ALA A 312 -24.12 9.07 -30.51
C ALA A 312 -24.88 9.66 -31.68
N VAL A 313 -24.79 10.97 -31.93
CA VAL A 313 -25.41 11.65 -33.06
C VAL A 313 -24.92 11.07 -34.39
N LYS A 314 -23.59 10.96 -34.55
CA LYS A 314 -22.99 10.41 -35.76
C LYS A 314 -23.47 9.00 -36.09
N LEU A 315 -23.50 8.11 -35.10
CA LEU A 315 -23.92 6.73 -35.27
C LEU A 315 -25.44 6.60 -35.52
N LEU A 316 -26.24 7.54 -35.01
CA LEU A 316 -27.67 7.63 -35.32
C LEU A 316 -27.90 8.06 -36.77
N ASP A 317 -27.19 9.11 -37.24
CA ASP A 317 -27.26 9.59 -38.61
C ASP A 317 -26.78 8.54 -39.63
N GLU A 318 -25.76 7.74 -39.27
CA GLU A 318 -25.26 6.62 -40.06
C GLU A 318 -26.18 5.38 -40.02
N GLY A 319 -27.29 5.38 -39.25
CA GLY A 319 -28.18 4.25 -39.09
C GLY A 319 -27.57 3.03 -38.38
N ARG A 320 -26.45 3.21 -37.69
CA ARG A 320 -25.72 2.13 -36.95
C ARG A 320 -26.28 1.87 -35.54
N ILE A 321 -27.11 2.77 -35.04
CA ILE A 321 -27.97 2.66 -33.87
C ILE A 321 -29.36 3.16 -34.25
N SER A 322 -30.40 2.54 -33.68
CA SER A 322 -31.79 2.89 -33.95
C SER A 322 -32.37 3.94 -33.01
N GLY A 323 -31.70 4.19 -31.91
CA GLY A 323 -32.10 5.24 -30.96
C GLY A 323 -30.93 5.64 -30.05
N THR A 324 -31.03 6.81 -29.42
CA THR A 324 -30.08 7.30 -28.46
C THR A 324 -30.68 8.32 -27.50
N LEU A 325 -30.00 8.56 -26.37
CA LEU A 325 -30.36 9.59 -25.41
C LEU A 325 -29.62 10.89 -25.73
N LEU A 326 -30.33 11.96 -26.02
CA LEU A 326 -29.78 13.28 -26.37
C LEU A 326 -30.33 14.38 -25.45
N PRO A 327 -29.57 15.45 -25.23
CA PRO A 327 -30.08 16.69 -24.65
C PRO A 327 -31.18 17.29 -25.54
N PRO A 328 -32.10 18.09 -24.98
CA PRO A 328 -33.20 18.71 -25.75
C PRO A 328 -32.74 19.45 -27.01
N ASP A 329 -31.61 20.17 -26.90
CA ASP A 329 -31.08 20.99 -28.01
C ASP A 329 -30.68 20.15 -29.24
N LEU A 330 -30.13 18.95 -29.00
CA LEU A 330 -29.70 18.03 -30.06
C LEU A 330 -30.84 17.08 -30.52
N SER A 331 -31.89 16.94 -29.71
CA SER A 331 -33.00 16.02 -29.99
C SER A 331 -34.02 16.56 -30.99
N ILE A 332 -34.04 17.87 -31.30
CA ILE A 332 -35.04 18.55 -32.12
C ILE A 332 -35.18 17.94 -33.53
N LYS A 333 -34.09 17.40 -34.06
CA LYS A 333 -34.05 16.82 -35.41
C LYS A 333 -34.65 15.41 -35.53
N TYR A 334 -34.92 14.76 -34.41
CA TYR A 334 -35.25 13.34 -34.36
C TYR A 334 -36.62 13.11 -33.69
N PRO A 335 -37.35 12.05 -34.01
CA PRO A 335 -38.60 11.72 -33.34
C PRO A 335 -38.32 11.37 -31.89
N SER A 336 -38.98 12.09 -30.96
CA SER A 336 -38.84 11.85 -29.52
C SER A 336 -39.78 10.73 -29.08
N VAL A 337 -39.23 9.75 -28.37
CA VAL A 337 -39.96 8.60 -27.81
C VAL A 337 -40.28 8.79 -26.34
N TRP A 338 -39.31 9.27 -25.58
CA TRP A 338 -39.44 9.42 -24.12
C TRP A 338 -38.59 10.56 -23.61
N LYS A 339 -39.01 11.20 -22.52
CA LYS A 339 -38.30 12.28 -21.87
C LYS A 339 -38.09 11.98 -20.40
N ALA A 340 -36.90 12.20 -19.92
CA ALA A 340 -36.55 12.05 -18.50
C ALA A 340 -35.81 13.28 -17.95
N LYS A 341 -36.02 13.54 -16.67
CA LYS A 341 -35.25 14.55 -15.95
C LYS A 341 -34.36 13.85 -14.94
N TYR A 342 -33.09 14.18 -14.94
CA TYR A 342 -32.14 13.59 -13.99
C TYR A 342 -31.24 14.64 -13.36
N LEU A 343 -30.82 14.33 -12.14
CA LEU A 343 -29.80 15.10 -11.45
C LEU A 343 -28.43 14.70 -12.01
N THR A 344 -27.56 15.67 -12.28
CA THR A 344 -26.20 15.35 -12.77
C THR A 344 -25.50 14.36 -11.86
N PRO A 345 -24.72 13.40 -12.39
CA PRO A 345 -24.05 12.36 -11.60
C PRO A 345 -23.25 12.92 -10.42
N PHE A 346 -22.60 14.06 -10.60
CA PHE A 346 -21.87 14.73 -9.54
C PHE A 346 -22.77 15.09 -8.33
N TYR A 347 -23.86 15.81 -8.57
CA TYR A 347 -24.78 16.22 -7.48
C TYR A 347 -25.48 15.01 -6.87
N ALA A 348 -25.89 14.03 -7.68
CA ALA A 348 -26.50 12.81 -7.18
C ALA A 348 -25.55 12.00 -6.27
N THR A 349 -24.28 11.88 -6.64
CA THR A 349 -23.28 11.19 -5.86
C THR A 349 -22.96 11.95 -4.58
N MET A 350 -22.73 13.28 -4.66
CA MET A 350 -22.47 14.12 -3.50
C MET A 350 -23.64 14.10 -2.51
N ALA A 351 -24.88 14.16 -2.99
CA ALA A 351 -26.05 14.06 -2.14
C ALA A 351 -26.08 12.73 -1.37
N LYS A 352 -25.88 11.60 -2.08
CA LYS A 352 -25.83 10.26 -1.44
C LYS A 352 -24.74 10.17 -0.39
N VAL A 353 -23.52 10.60 -0.71
CA VAL A 353 -22.39 10.59 0.22
C VAL A 353 -22.67 11.44 1.44
N CYS A 354 -23.16 12.68 1.25
CA CYS A 354 -23.48 13.58 2.36
C CYS A 354 -24.63 13.04 3.23
N TYR A 355 -25.69 12.42 2.66
CA TYR A 355 -26.73 11.78 3.44
C TYR A 355 -26.20 10.63 4.28
N VAL A 356 -25.43 9.72 3.66
CA VAL A 356 -24.86 8.56 4.38
C VAL A 356 -23.95 9.01 5.53
N LEU A 357 -23.03 9.94 5.26
CA LEU A 357 -22.13 10.45 6.29
C LEU A 357 -22.86 11.26 7.37
N GLY A 358 -23.89 12.03 6.97
CA GLY A 358 -24.72 12.80 7.90
C GLY A 358 -25.53 11.90 8.83
N PHE A 359 -26.22 10.91 8.29
CA PHE A 359 -26.94 9.92 9.11
C PHE A 359 -26.02 9.10 9.99
N LEU A 360 -24.87 8.65 9.46
CA LEU A 360 -23.88 7.93 10.24
C LEU A 360 -23.36 8.77 11.41
N SER A 361 -23.04 10.04 11.19
CA SER A 361 -22.59 10.96 12.24
C SER A 361 -23.64 11.11 13.36
N ILE A 362 -24.91 11.28 13.01
CA ILE A 362 -25.99 11.36 13.98
C ILE A 362 -26.19 10.04 14.72
N LEU A 363 -26.17 8.91 14.00
CA LEU A 363 -26.28 7.57 14.58
C LEU A 363 -25.16 7.31 15.59
N LEU A 364 -23.92 7.66 15.26
CA LEU A 364 -22.76 7.52 16.16
C LEU A 364 -22.95 8.32 17.46
N VAL A 365 -23.52 9.52 17.40
CA VAL A 365 -23.81 10.31 18.60
C VAL A 365 -24.94 9.67 19.42
N ILE A 366 -25.98 9.16 18.78
CA ILE A 366 -27.09 8.47 19.47
C ILE A 366 -26.58 7.22 20.20
N VAL A 367 -25.86 6.36 19.49
CA VAL A 367 -25.28 5.13 20.06
C VAL A 367 -24.26 5.45 21.14
N GLY A 368 -23.40 6.46 20.93
CA GLY A 368 -22.45 6.93 21.92
C GLY A 368 -23.09 7.36 23.23
N ARG A 369 -24.24 8.07 23.17
CA ARG A 369 -25.01 8.43 24.34
C ARG A 369 -25.65 7.23 25.03
N MET A 370 -26.21 6.29 24.27
CA MET A 370 -26.83 5.08 24.83
C MET A 370 -25.81 4.19 25.54
N THR A 371 -24.56 4.14 25.02
CA THR A 371 -23.49 3.30 25.58
C THR A 371 -22.53 4.06 26.50
N SER A 372 -22.78 5.36 26.74
CA SER A 372 -21.86 6.23 27.49
C SER A 372 -20.43 6.21 26.94
N ALA A 373 -20.29 6.09 25.61
CA ALA A 373 -19.01 6.03 24.89
C ALA A 373 -18.84 7.26 23.99
N HIS A 374 -17.59 7.59 23.65
CA HIS A 374 -17.31 8.64 22.68
C HIS A 374 -17.75 8.20 21.27
N PRO A 375 -18.40 9.05 20.44
CA PRO A 375 -18.89 8.65 19.11
C PRO A 375 -17.82 8.03 18.20
N LEU A 376 -16.58 8.54 18.25
CA LEU A 376 -15.45 7.98 17.50
C LEU A 376 -14.98 6.63 18.07
N ALA A 377 -15.17 6.37 19.37
CA ALA A 377 -14.92 5.05 19.94
C ALA A 377 -15.92 4.03 19.40
N VAL A 378 -17.21 4.39 19.35
CA VAL A 378 -18.24 3.55 18.72
C VAL A 378 -17.92 3.25 17.27
N LEU A 379 -17.46 4.25 16.51
CA LEU A 379 -17.02 4.04 15.11
C LEU A 379 -15.85 3.06 15.03
N SER A 380 -14.86 3.22 15.90
CA SER A 380 -13.69 2.35 15.96
C SER A 380 -14.06 0.90 16.27
N ASP A 381 -14.87 0.69 17.30
CA ASP A 381 -15.31 -0.65 17.70
C ASP A 381 -16.13 -1.30 16.59
N PHE A 382 -17.07 -0.56 15.98
CA PHE A 382 -17.85 -1.05 14.84
C PHE A 382 -16.96 -1.45 13.65
N PHE A 383 -15.96 -0.63 13.32
CA PHE A 383 -15.02 -0.92 12.23
C PHE A 383 -14.19 -2.16 12.52
N VAL A 384 -13.61 -2.25 13.72
CA VAL A 384 -12.79 -3.38 14.15
C VAL A 384 -13.59 -4.68 14.14
N ASP A 385 -14.79 -4.69 14.76
CA ASP A 385 -15.64 -5.88 14.82
C ASP A 385 -16.11 -6.33 13.43
N THR A 386 -16.48 -5.37 12.57
CA THR A 386 -16.89 -5.67 11.19
C THR A 386 -15.76 -6.29 10.39
N LEU A 387 -14.56 -5.69 10.39
CA LEU A 387 -13.44 -6.20 9.60
C LEU A 387 -12.94 -7.57 10.09
N ARG A 388 -13.00 -7.83 11.39
CA ARG A 388 -12.65 -9.17 11.94
C ARG A 388 -13.67 -10.24 11.56
N GLY A 389 -14.92 -9.85 11.28
CA GLY A 389 -15.97 -10.76 10.83
C GLY A 389 -15.92 -11.09 9.33
N VAL A 390 -15.21 -10.28 8.51
CA VAL A 390 -15.15 -10.47 7.06
C VAL A 390 -13.90 -11.27 6.68
N PRO A 391 -14.03 -12.34 5.86
CA PRO A 391 -12.87 -13.08 5.36
C PRO A 391 -11.89 -12.19 4.59
N MET A 392 -10.58 -12.36 4.81
CA MET A 392 -9.53 -11.55 4.18
C MET A 392 -9.64 -11.53 2.65
N LEU A 393 -9.96 -12.66 2.04
CA LEU A 393 -10.16 -12.76 0.59
C LEU A 393 -11.25 -11.81 0.08
N VAL A 394 -12.35 -11.68 0.83
CA VAL A 394 -13.47 -10.78 0.46
C VAL A 394 -13.03 -9.32 0.55
N ILE A 395 -12.25 -8.96 1.59
CA ILE A 395 -11.68 -7.62 1.73
C ILE A 395 -10.77 -7.30 0.53
N ILE A 396 -9.88 -8.24 0.15
CA ILE A 396 -8.97 -8.06 -0.99
C ILE A 396 -9.74 -7.85 -2.29
N LEU A 397 -10.76 -8.65 -2.55
CA LEU A 397 -11.60 -8.51 -3.75
C LEU A 397 -12.37 -7.19 -3.75
N TYR A 398 -12.95 -6.80 -2.61
CA TYR A 398 -13.72 -5.56 -2.49
C TYR A 398 -12.85 -4.31 -2.67
N VAL A 399 -11.74 -4.23 -1.97
CA VAL A 399 -10.82 -3.08 -2.03
C VAL A 399 -10.10 -3.03 -3.38
N GLY A 400 -9.67 -4.20 -3.88
CA GLY A 400 -8.89 -4.31 -5.11
C GLY A 400 -9.67 -3.99 -6.39
N LEU A 401 -10.96 -4.30 -6.44
CA LEU A 401 -11.76 -4.20 -7.65
C LEU A 401 -12.84 -3.10 -7.55
N PRO A 402 -14.01 -3.29 -6.87
CA PRO A 402 -15.09 -2.29 -6.92
C PRO A 402 -14.72 -0.97 -6.24
N LEU A 403 -14.06 -1.00 -5.07
CA LEU A 403 -13.70 0.23 -4.35
C LEU A 403 -12.69 1.07 -5.12
N ALA A 404 -11.64 0.45 -5.65
CA ALA A 404 -10.64 1.14 -6.45
C ALA A 404 -11.24 1.67 -7.77
N GLY A 405 -12.15 0.92 -8.40
CA GLY A 405 -12.91 1.37 -9.56
C GLY A 405 -13.81 2.57 -9.25
N ALA A 406 -14.48 2.55 -8.11
CA ALA A 406 -15.31 3.66 -7.64
C ALA A 406 -14.48 4.93 -7.40
N ILE A 407 -13.31 4.82 -6.76
CA ILE A 407 -12.38 5.95 -6.55
C ILE A 407 -11.91 6.52 -7.90
N LYS A 408 -11.50 5.67 -8.84
CA LYS A 408 -11.10 6.09 -10.19
C LYS A 408 -12.22 6.85 -10.89
N THR A 409 -13.44 6.33 -10.84
CA THR A 409 -14.61 6.97 -11.47
C THR A 409 -14.97 8.29 -10.79
N ALA A 410 -14.98 8.31 -9.44
CA ALA A 410 -15.31 9.51 -8.67
C ALA A 410 -14.30 10.66 -8.89
N THR A 411 -13.04 10.31 -9.15
CA THR A 411 -11.97 11.28 -9.44
C THR A 411 -11.77 11.54 -10.93
N THR A 412 -12.70 11.10 -11.80
CA THR A 412 -12.61 11.23 -13.27
C THR A 412 -11.30 10.67 -13.86
N GLY A 413 -10.75 9.63 -13.21
CA GLY A 413 -9.51 8.99 -13.63
C GLY A 413 -8.24 9.61 -13.05
N TYR A 414 -8.33 10.71 -12.30
CA TYR A 414 -7.17 11.37 -11.70
C TYR A 414 -6.44 10.48 -10.68
N ILE A 415 -7.19 9.71 -9.88
CA ILE A 415 -6.62 8.73 -8.95
C ILE A 415 -6.85 7.34 -9.53
N ASP A 416 -5.80 6.75 -10.12
CA ASP A 416 -5.76 5.36 -10.54
C ASP A 416 -4.72 4.61 -9.70
N ILE A 417 -5.21 3.86 -8.72
CA ILE A 417 -4.36 3.13 -7.78
C ILE A 417 -3.83 1.88 -8.49
N GLN A 418 -2.51 1.69 -8.50
CA GLN A 418 -1.88 0.49 -9.06
C GLN A 418 -2.34 -0.78 -8.34
N MET A 419 -2.43 -1.90 -9.05
CA MET A 419 -2.95 -3.17 -8.52
C MET A 419 -2.20 -3.65 -7.26
N MET A 420 -0.87 -3.52 -7.26
CA MET A 420 -0.03 -3.85 -6.10
C MET A 420 -0.42 -3.03 -4.86
N THR A 421 -0.61 -1.73 -5.00
CA THR A 421 -1.03 -0.84 -3.91
C THR A 421 -2.43 -1.19 -3.40
N ARG A 422 -3.35 -1.61 -4.29
CA ARG A 422 -4.70 -2.07 -3.91
C ARG A 422 -4.62 -3.32 -3.03
N GLY A 423 -3.80 -4.30 -3.43
CA GLY A 423 -3.59 -5.53 -2.67
C GLY A 423 -2.99 -5.26 -1.29
N ILE A 424 -1.93 -4.44 -1.23
CA ILE A 424 -1.28 -4.01 0.02
C ILE A 424 -2.28 -3.28 0.93
N ALA A 425 -3.04 -2.31 0.39
CA ALA A 425 -4.03 -1.57 1.15
C ALA A 425 -5.14 -2.47 1.70
N ALA A 426 -5.60 -3.44 0.91
CA ALA A 426 -6.61 -4.40 1.34
C ALA A 426 -6.15 -5.23 2.55
N ILE A 427 -4.94 -5.78 2.49
CA ILE A 427 -4.36 -6.53 3.60
C ILE A 427 -4.16 -5.60 4.81
N ALA A 428 -3.63 -4.38 4.60
CA ALA A 428 -3.42 -3.42 5.67
C ALA A 428 -4.73 -3.06 6.39
N ILE A 429 -5.81 -2.83 5.65
CA ILE A 429 -7.14 -2.54 6.20
C ILE A 429 -7.64 -3.74 7.02
N GLY A 430 -7.61 -4.95 6.47
CA GLY A 430 -8.08 -6.14 7.16
C GLY A 430 -7.30 -6.44 8.45
N TYR A 431 -5.98 -6.41 8.37
CA TYR A 431 -5.11 -6.64 9.54
C TYR A 431 -5.13 -5.50 10.56
N SER A 432 -5.52 -4.28 10.17
CA SER A 432 -5.60 -3.14 11.10
C SER A 432 -6.55 -3.42 12.28
N ALA A 433 -7.59 -4.20 12.06
CA ALA A 433 -8.54 -4.58 13.11
C ALA A 433 -7.90 -5.53 14.14
N TYR A 434 -7.11 -6.50 13.70
CA TYR A 434 -6.36 -7.39 14.61
C TYR A 434 -5.27 -6.62 15.38
N MET A 435 -4.54 -5.73 14.70
CA MET A 435 -3.54 -4.87 15.31
C MET A 435 -4.16 -3.93 16.37
N ALA A 436 -5.35 -3.39 16.11
CA ALA A 436 -6.07 -2.55 17.06
C ALA A 436 -6.34 -3.28 18.38
N GLU A 437 -6.79 -4.54 18.30
CA GLU A 437 -7.02 -5.37 19.48
C GLU A 437 -5.73 -5.65 20.26
N ILE A 438 -4.64 -5.96 19.55
CA ILE A 438 -3.34 -6.19 20.18
C ILE A 438 -2.86 -4.93 20.92
N PHE A 439 -2.95 -3.76 20.29
CA PHE A 439 -2.57 -2.49 20.94
C PHE A 439 -3.47 -2.19 22.13
N ARG A 440 -4.78 -2.41 22.03
CA ARG A 440 -5.73 -2.21 23.12
C ARG A 440 -5.39 -3.13 24.30
N ALA A 441 -5.22 -4.42 24.05
CA ALA A 441 -4.87 -5.40 25.07
C ALA A 441 -3.54 -5.06 25.77
N GLY A 442 -2.54 -4.64 25.02
CA GLY A 442 -1.24 -4.25 25.58
C GLY A 442 -1.29 -3.04 26.50
N ILE A 443 -2.10 -2.05 26.17
CA ILE A 443 -2.30 -0.88 27.04
C ILE A 443 -3.15 -1.25 28.28
N GLU A 444 -4.12 -2.14 28.13
CA GLU A 444 -4.98 -2.62 29.24
C GLU A 444 -4.24 -3.52 30.22
N ALA A 445 -3.20 -4.19 29.77
CA ALA A 445 -2.36 -5.04 30.61
C ALA A 445 -1.53 -4.26 31.64
N ILE A 446 -1.41 -2.92 31.53
CA ILE A 446 -0.65 -2.11 32.47
C ILE A 446 -1.42 -2.02 33.81
N PRO A 447 -0.81 -2.36 34.95
CA PRO A 447 -1.45 -2.29 36.25
C PRO A 447 -1.95 -0.88 36.59
N LYS A 448 -3.24 -0.75 36.91
CA LYS A 448 -3.87 0.54 37.25
C LYS A 448 -3.15 1.26 38.39
N GLY A 449 -2.63 0.52 39.37
CA GLY A 449 -1.89 1.09 40.49
C GLY A 449 -0.64 1.88 40.09
N GLN A 450 0.04 1.52 38.99
CA GLN A 450 1.18 2.29 38.47
C GLN A 450 0.72 3.66 37.93
N ILE A 451 -0.41 3.68 37.24
CA ILE A 451 -1.00 4.92 36.72
C ILE A 451 -1.48 5.81 37.87
N GLU A 452 -2.13 5.24 38.89
CA GLU A 452 -2.61 5.95 40.06
C GLU A 452 -1.46 6.50 40.91
N ALA A 453 -0.42 5.71 41.14
CA ALA A 453 0.77 6.17 41.83
C ALA A 453 1.48 7.32 41.09
N SER A 454 1.56 7.23 39.75
CA SER A 454 2.15 8.32 38.95
C SER A 454 1.33 9.61 39.04
N ARG A 455 -0.01 9.52 39.10
CA ARG A 455 -0.88 10.67 39.33
C ARG A 455 -0.71 11.26 40.73
N ALA A 456 -0.57 10.41 41.72
CA ALA A 456 -0.30 10.85 43.12
C ALA A 456 1.03 11.61 43.25
N LEU A 457 2.01 11.28 42.41
CA LEU A 457 3.29 12.02 42.29
C LEU A 457 3.18 13.32 41.46
N GLY A 458 1.97 13.71 41.03
CA GLY A 458 1.73 14.94 40.29
C GLY A 458 2.12 14.87 38.80
N MET A 459 2.36 13.68 38.23
CA MET A 459 2.67 13.55 36.82
C MET A 459 1.48 13.88 35.93
N ARG A 460 1.70 14.65 34.89
CA ARG A 460 0.69 14.94 33.86
C ARG A 460 0.39 13.69 33.03
N GLU A 461 -0.85 13.48 32.62
CA GLU A 461 -1.28 12.31 31.80
C GLU A 461 -0.36 12.03 30.60
N ARG A 462 0.13 13.08 29.93
CA ARG A 462 1.08 12.95 28.81
C ARG A 462 2.43 12.33 29.23
N HIS A 463 2.90 12.66 30.44
CA HIS A 463 4.14 12.09 30.98
C HIS A 463 3.92 10.65 31.41
N ILE A 464 2.79 10.35 32.06
CA ILE A 464 2.38 8.99 32.42
C ILE A 464 2.32 8.11 31.16
N ALA A 465 1.65 8.58 30.11
CA ALA A 465 1.58 7.86 28.85
C ALA A 465 2.98 7.59 28.27
N ARG A 466 3.85 8.62 28.19
CA ARG A 466 5.15 8.54 27.53
C ARG A 466 6.19 7.70 28.31
N PHE A 467 6.22 7.84 29.62
CA PHE A 467 7.30 7.25 30.44
C PHE A 467 6.88 5.97 31.19
N ILE A 468 5.58 5.74 31.38
CA ILE A 468 5.10 4.57 32.12
C ILE A 468 4.36 3.61 31.20
N VAL A 469 3.30 4.09 30.50
CA VAL A 469 2.39 3.22 29.75
C VAL A 469 3.01 2.74 28.44
N ILE A 470 3.48 3.64 27.58
CA ILE A 470 3.95 3.30 26.23
C ILE A 470 5.14 2.33 26.26
N PRO A 471 6.20 2.52 27.07
CA PRO A 471 7.34 1.59 27.07
C PRO A 471 6.94 0.16 27.47
N GLN A 472 6.10 0.04 28.49
CA GLN A 472 5.62 -1.26 28.95
C GLN A 472 4.65 -1.91 27.95
N ALA A 473 3.72 -1.12 27.40
CA ALA A 473 2.77 -1.61 26.38
C ALA A 473 3.52 -2.14 25.16
N ILE A 474 4.52 -1.43 24.62
CA ILE A 474 5.34 -1.89 23.49
C ILE A 474 5.94 -3.27 23.79
N ALA A 475 6.53 -3.44 24.95
CA ALA A 475 7.14 -4.71 25.35
C ALA A 475 6.12 -5.87 25.46
N ILE A 476 4.86 -5.57 25.79
CA ILE A 476 3.77 -6.57 25.87
C ILE A 476 3.25 -6.92 24.47
N VAL A 477 3.06 -5.93 23.60
CA VAL A 477 2.43 -6.15 22.27
C VAL A 477 3.39 -6.73 21.23
N LEU A 478 4.70 -6.50 21.38
CA LEU A 478 5.69 -6.82 20.33
C LEU A 478 5.72 -8.31 19.95
N PRO A 479 5.62 -9.30 20.88
CA PRO A 479 5.51 -10.71 20.53
C PRO A 479 4.26 -11.03 19.71
N ALA A 480 3.11 -10.45 20.09
CA ALA A 480 1.85 -10.64 19.38
C ALA A 480 1.91 -10.02 17.98
N LEU A 481 2.46 -8.82 17.84
CA LEU A 481 2.68 -8.15 16.56
C LEU A 481 3.60 -8.99 15.65
N GLY A 482 4.65 -9.61 16.21
CA GLY A 482 5.52 -10.51 15.46
C GLY A 482 4.78 -11.74 14.92
N ASN A 483 3.87 -12.31 15.69
CA ASN A 483 3.04 -13.43 15.23
C ASN A 483 2.07 -13.01 14.12
N GLU A 484 1.50 -11.80 14.20
CA GLU A 484 0.66 -11.24 13.14
C GLU A 484 1.46 -10.98 11.85
N PHE A 485 2.72 -10.55 11.96
CA PHE A 485 3.59 -10.43 10.79
C PHE A 485 3.78 -11.78 10.06
N ILE A 486 4.01 -12.87 10.83
CA ILE A 486 4.15 -14.22 10.26
C ILE A 486 2.86 -14.69 9.61
N ALA A 487 1.70 -14.37 10.19
CA ALA A 487 0.39 -14.69 9.61
C ALA A 487 0.17 -13.90 8.30
N MET A 488 0.39 -12.59 8.34
CA MET A 488 0.26 -11.70 7.19
C MET A 488 1.18 -12.11 6.03
N LEU A 489 2.41 -12.56 6.30
CA LEU A 489 3.34 -13.02 5.29
C LEU A 489 2.77 -14.19 4.47
N LYS A 490 1.98 -15.07 5.08
CA LYS A 490 1.26 -16.15 4.37
C LYS A 490 0.05 -15.61 3.61
N ASP A 491 -0.69 -14.69 4.21
CA ASP A 491 -1.90 -14.12 3.61
C ASP A 491 -1.61 -13.19 2.43
N THR A 492 -0.35 -12.75 2.24
CA THR A 492 0.04 -12.08 0.99
C THR A 492 -0.21 -12.96 -0.24
N SER A 493 -0.21 -14.28 -0.09
CA SER A 493 -0.56 -15.21 -1.18
C SER A 493 -1.94 -14.94 -1.79
N LEU A 494 -2.86 -14.36 -1.03
CA LEU A 494 -4.21 -14.02 -1.49
C LEU A 494 -4.24 -12.87 -2.51
N ILE A 495 -3.20 -11.99 -2.53
CA ILE A 495 -3.15 -10.91 -3.52
C ILE A 495 -2.95 -11.42 -4.95
N SER A 496 -2.52 -12.66 -5.11
CA SER A 496 -2.42 -13.33 -6.41
C SER A 496 -3.75 -13.33 -7.19
N ILE A 497 -4.89 -13.25 -6.49
CA ILE A 497 -6.22 -13.15 -7.14
C ILE A 497 -6.39 -11.85 -7.93
N LEU A 498 -5.64 -10.81 -7.59
CA LEU A 498 -5.55 -9.56 -8.33
C LEU A 498 -4.50 -9.61 -9.45
N SER A 499 -4.02 -10.79 -9.84
CA SER A 499 -2.96 -11.00 -10.84
C SER A 499 -1.62 -10.32 -10.50
N ILE A 500 -1.35 -10.11 -9.21
CA ILE A 500 -0.07 -9.63 -8.74
C ILE A 500 0.91 -10.81 -8.75
N ARG A 501 2.05 -10.66 -9.43
CA ARG A 501 3.02 -11.74 -9.67
C ARG A 501 3.89 -12.04 -8.44
N ASP A 502 3.25 -12.35 -7.30
CA ASP A 502 3.87 -12.89 -6.10
C ASP A 502 4.28 -14.37 -6.29
N LEU A 503 4.80 -15.01 -5.26
CA LEU A 503 5.17 -16.44 -5.31
C LEU A 503 4.01 -17.33 -5.74
N THR A 504 2.79 -17.04 -5.29
CA THR A 504 1.60 -17.85 -5.58
C THR A 504 1.14 -17.68 -7.02
N GLN A 505 1.16 -16.46 -7.55
CA GLN A 505 0.82 -16.20 -8.94
C GLN A 505 1.86 -16.81 -9.89
N ARG A 506 3.15 -16.68 -9.58
CA ARG A 506 4.23 -17.31 -10.34
C ARG A 506 4.08 -18.84 -10.39
N MET A 507 3.75 -19.44 -9.27
CA MET A 507 3.44 -20.88 -9.19
C MET A 507 2.32 -21.28 -10.16
N ARG A 508 1.21 -20.52 -10.18
CA ARG A 508 0.07 -20.78 -11.06
C ARG A 508 0.44 -20.58 -12.54
N GLU A 509 1.19 -19.52 -12.86
CA GLU A 509 1.67 -19.25 -14.22
C GLU A 509 2.52 -20.39 -14.73
N PHE A 510 3.47 -20.86 -13.94
CA PHE A 510 4.33 -21.98 -14.32
C PHE A 510 3.57 -23.31 -14.43
N GLN A 511 2.64 -23.59 -13.50
CA GLN A 511 1.76 -24.76 -13.60
C GLN A 511 0.96 -24.76 -14.91
N ALA A 512 0.38 -23.61 -15.27
CA ALA A 512 -0.41 -23.50 -16.50
C ALA A 512 0.42 -23.68 -17.78
N GLN A 513 1.71 -23.28 -17.77
CA GLN A 513 2.61 -23.40 -18.91
C GLN A 513 3.23 -24.80 -19.02
N SER A 514 3.62 -25.39 -17.89
CA SER A 514 4.35 -26.66 -17.85
C SER A 514 3.46 -27.88 -17.72
N PHE A 515 2.19 -27.72 -17.33
CA PHE A 515 1.26 -28.77 -16.97
C PHE A 515 1.74 -29.69 -15.83
N LEU A 516 2.77 -29.27 -15.06
CA LEU A 516 3.26 -30.00 -13.91
C LEU A 516 2.26 -29.85 -12.74
N ALA A 517 1.83 -30.98 -12.14
CA ALA A 517 0.77 -30.99 -11.13
C ALA A 517 1.26 -30.64 -9.72
N PHE A 518 2.42 -31.14 -9.30
CA PHE A 518 2.88 -31.07 -7.90
C PHE A 518 4.09 -30.16 -7.70
N GLU A 519 5.01 -30.13 -8.64
CA GLU A 519 6.31 -29.47 -8.49
C GLU A 519 6.18 -27.96 -8.22
N PRO A 520 5.35 -27.18 -8.94
CA PRO A 520 5.18 -25.76 -8.67
C PRO A 520 4.59 -25.49 -7.28
N PHE A 521 3.57 -26.28 -6.88
CA PHE A 521 2.91 -26.12 -5.58
C PHE A 521 3.84 -26.47 -4.43
N ASN A 522 4.56 -27.57 -4.50
CA ASN A 522 5.51 -27.99 -3.49
C ASN A 522 6.67 -26.99 -3.36
N SER A 523 7.16 -26.44 -4.48
CA SER A 523 8.21 -25.42 -4.50
C SER A 523 7.76 -24.14 -3.81
N ALA A 524 6.57 -23.64 -4.14
CA ALA A 524 6.01 -22.45 -3.48
C ALA A 524 5.79 -22.69 -1.98
N ALA A 525 5.21 -23.85 -1.60
CA ALA A 525 5.00 -24.20 -0.20
C ALA A 525 6.32 -24.23 0.58
N LEU A 526 7.37 -24.85 0.02
CA LEU A 526 8.70 -24.87 0.64
C LEU A 526 9.26 -23.47 0.87
N ILE A 527 9.15 -22.60 -0.11
CA ILE A 527 9.63 -21.21 0.00
C ILE A 527 8.85 -20.46 1.09
N TYR A 528 7.51 -20.57 1.15
CA TYR A 528 6.72 -19.98 2.23
C TYR A 528 7.09 -20.50 3.61
N VAL A 529 7.35 -21.81 3.75
CA VAL A 529 7.83 -22.39 5.02
C VAL A 529 9.18 -21.81 5.42
N LEU A 530 10.13 -21.67 4.49
CA LEU A 530 11.43 -21.05 4.75
C LEU A 530 11.27 -19.60 5.20
N LEU A 531 10.46 -18.80 4.50
CA LEU A 531 10.18 -17.41 4.87
C LEU A 531 9.59 -17.29 6.28
N THR A 532 8.60 -18.14 6.60
CA THR A 532 7.97 -18.11 7.92
C THR A 532 8.91 -18.55 9.04
N LEU A 533 9.81 -19.51 8.79
CA LEU A 533 10.84 -19.91 9.75
C LEU A 533 11.87 -18.79 10.01
N ILE A 534 12.29 -18.09 8.96
CA ILE A 534 13.19 -16.93 9.09
C ILE A 534 12.50 -15.84 9.90
N ALA A 535 11.26 -15.49 9.57
CA ALA A 535 10.48 -14.50 10.29
C ALA A 535 10.27 -14.88 11.76
N ALA A 536 9.90 -16.15 12.05
CA ALA A 536 9.71 -16.65 13.41
C ALA A 536 11.01 -16.61 14.22
N SER A 537 12.16 -16.88 13.59
CA SER A 537 13.47 -16.78 14.25
C SER A 537 13.80 -15.33 14.60
N GLY A 538 13.47 -14.38 13.71
CA GLY A 538 13.62 -12.95 13.96
C GLY A 538 12.75 -12.46 15.13
N VAL A 539 11.46 -12.84 15.14
CA VAL A 539 10.53 -12.51 16.24
C VAL A 539 11.05 -13.05 17.57
N LYS A 540 11.52 -14.30 17.61
CA LYS A 540 12.08 -14.90 18.82
C LYS A 540 13.35 -14.19 19.29
N ALA A 541 14.20 -13.74 18.39
CA ALA A 541 15.38 -12.96 18.73
C ALA A 541 15.00 -11.62 19.38
N LEU A 542 13.98 -10.93 18.86
CA LEU A 542 13.43 -9.71 19.44
C LEU A 542 12.86 -9.95 20.85
N ASP A 543 12.07 -11.01 21.03
CA ASP A 543 11.53 -11.38 22.35
C ASP A 543 12.63 -11.58 23.38
N ASN A 544 13.71 -12.28 23.02
CA ASN A 544 14.84 -12.53 23.91
C ASN A 544 15.56 -11.22 24.33
N ILE A 545 15.66 -10.25 23.41
CA ILE A 545 16.27 -8.95 23.70
C ILE A 545 15.41 -8.18 24.71
N ILE A 546 14.10 -8.16 24.53
CA ILE A 546 13.16 -7.45 25.40
C ILE A 546 13.11 -8.09 26.80
N ASN A 547 13.04 -9.41 26.87
CA ASN A 547 12.99 -10.10 28.17
C ASN A 547 14.27 -9.91 28.97
N LYS A 548 15.45 -9.90 28.32
CA LYS A 548 16.72 -9.61 28.99
C LYS A 548 16.80 -8.18 29.52
N SER A 549 16.14 -7.21 28.89
CA SER A 549 16.09 -5.85 29.44
C SER A 549 15.19 -5.75 30.68
N ARG A 550 14.10 -6.54 30.73
CA ARG A 550 13.19 -6.62 31.89
C ARG A 550 13.81 -7.31 33.11
N GLU A 551 14.66 -8.32 32.90
CA GLU A 551 15.38 -9.00 33.99
C GLU A 551 16.50 -8.14 34.61
N ARG A 552 16.89 -7.05 33.96
CA ARG A 552 17.93 -6.12 34.45
C ARG A 552 17.38 -4.88 35.17
N GLU A 553 16.07 -4.63 35.04
CA GLU A 553 15.31 -3.61 35.80
C GLU A 553 14.67 -4.23 37.08
#